data_f0a870a4f2afb59e01e62a415ba8581f
#
_entry.id   f0a870a4f2afb59e01e62a415ba8581f
#
_cell.length_a   1.000
_cell.length_b   1.000
_cell.length_c   1.000
_cell.angle_alpha   90.00
_cell.angle_beta   90.00
_cell.angle_gamma   90.00
#
_symmetry.space_group_name_H-M   'P 1'
#
loop_
_entity.id
_entity.type
_entity.pdbx_description
1 polymer ?
#
loop_
_entity_poly.entity_id
_entity_poly.type
_entity_poly.pdbx_seq_one_letter_code
_entity_poly.pdbx_strand_id
1 'polypeptide(L)'
;MGMTLAQLAAEKQNEYKDEIILANVNGKLKELGEEYIPDSDVTFVTTSTSIGNETYRRSVVLLMLAAIDKIDRNIDRVVVEYSLSKGLYCTFDGDFRPDKEFIDEVKSVMHSMVEKDLPIKKELMKISDAMNLFKEKGMTDKTSLFKYRRSSFVNVYDLNGYKDYFYGYMASSTGMLGVFDIFLYDEGIVLQLPVKNAPLEVPEFNPQTKLFNVLKESTSWAKMLGMSTVGELNDHITLSLIHISEPTRHA
;
A
#
# COMPACT_ATOMS: atom_id res chain seq x y z
N MET A 1 5.09 26.35 -16.02
CA MET A 1 5.12 24.95 -15.60
C MET A 1 4.96 24.11 -16.85
N GLY A 2 5.79 23.10 -17.03
CA GLY A 2 5.65 22.15 -18.14
C GLY A 2 4.38 21.30 -17.99
N MET A 3 3.92 20.69 -19.06
CA MET A 3 2.83 19.71 -19.07
C MET A 3 3.25 18.47 -18.29
N THR A 4 2.36 17.90 -17.47
CA THR A 4 2.61 16.63 -16.78
C THR A 4 2.11 15.46 -17.60
N LEU A 5 2.62 14.25 -17.31
CA LEU A 5 2.11 13.02 -17.91
C LEU A 5 0.64 12.78 -17.55
N ALA A 6 0.17 13.27 -16.39
CA ALA A 6 -1.25 13.19 -16.00
C ALA A 6 -2.14 14.04 -16.92
N GLN A 7 -1.71 15.24 -17.30
CA GLN A 7 -2.45 16.08 -18.26
C GLN A 7 -2.53 15.41 -19.62
N LEU A 8 -1.41 14.86 -20.11
CA LEU A 8 -1.39 14.11 -21.37
C LEU A 8 -2.26 12.84 -21.30
N ALA A 9 -2.25 12.13 -20.16
CA ALA A 9 -3.09 10.97 -19.95
C ALA A 9 -4.58 11.33 -19.98
N ALA A 10 -4.97 12.45 -19.36
CA ALA A 10 -6.36 12.93 -19.37
C ALA A 10 -6.86 13.23 -20.79
N GLU A 11 -6.01 13.82 -21.65
CA GLU A 11 -6.35 14.05 -23.07
C GLU A 11 -6.53 12.75 -23.84
N LYS A 12 -5.78 11.70 -23.46
CA LYS A 12 -5.75 10.40 -24.13
C LYS A 12 -6.68 9.35 -23.51
N GLN A 13 -7.30 9.62 -22.35
CA GLN A 13 -8.11 8.64 -21.62
C GLN A 13 -9.23 8.05 -22.49
N ASN A 14 -9.84 8.84 -23.37
CA ASN A 14 -10.91 8.37 -24.24
C ASN A 14 -10.46 7.30 -25.28
N GLU A 15 -9.15 7.16 -25.51
CA GLU A 15 -8.59 6.12 -26.39
C GLU A 15 -8.44 4.77 -25.67
N TYR A 16 -8.62 4.74 -24.33
CA TYR A 16 -8.45 3.58 -23.48
C TYR A 16 -9.76 3.24 -22.76
N LYS A 17 -10.08 1.94 -22.70
CA LYS A 17 -11.27 1.43 -22.00
C LYS A 17 -11.15 1.56 -20.48
N ASP A 18 -9.96 1.27 -19.96
CA ASP A 18 -9.66 1.23 -18.54
C ASP A 18 -8.83 2.44 -18.13
N GLU A 19 -8.87 2.81 -16.85
CA GLU A 19 -8.17 3.98 -16.30
C GLU A 19 -6.67 3.91 -16.57
N ILE A 20 -6.10 4.98 -17.14
CA ILE A 20 -4.66 5.14 -17.32
C ILE A 20 -4.06 5.48 -15.95
N ILE A 21 -3.04 4.74 -15.51
CA ILE A 21 -2.45 4.93 -14.18
C ILE A 21 -0.93 5.17 -14.22
N LEU A 22 -0.25 4.75 -15.25
CA LEU A 22 1.18 4.98 -15.48
C LEU A 22 1.44 5.32 -16.94
N ALA A 23 2.62 5.86 -17.21
CA ALA A 23 3.15 6.06 -18.56
C ALA A 23 4.44 5.27 -18.75
N ASN A 24 4.65 4.77 -19.98
CA ASN A 24 5.94 4.28 -20.45
C ASN A 24 6.53 5.36 -21.37
N VAL A 25 7.61 5.98 -20.92
CA VAL A 25 8.28 7.07 -21.63
C VAL A 25 9.64 6.56 -22.10
N ASN A 26 9.83 6.43 -23.42
CA ASN A 26 11.07 5.91 -24.03
C ASN A 26 11.48 4.56 -23.42
N GLY A 27 10.52 3.64 -23.20
CA GLY A 27 10.76 2.31 -22.65
C GLY A 27 10.91 2.26 -21.12
N LYS A 28 10.74 3.37 -20.40
CA LYS A 28 10.82 3.44 -18.94
C LYS A 28 9.46 3.79 -18.34
N LEU A 29 9.02 3.00 -17.37
CA LEU A 29 7.79 3.28 -16.61
C LEU A 29 7.99 4.51 -15.72
N LYS A 30 6.97 5.38 -15.73
CA LYS A 30 6.88 6.62 -14.96
C LYS A 30 5.51 6.79 -14.33
N GLU A 31 5.48 7.45 -13.19
CA GLU A 31 4.24 7.90 -12.57
C GLU A 31 3.68 9.13 -13.32
N LEU A 32 2.35 9.24 -13.37
CA LEU A 32 1.70 10.32 -14.12
C LEU A 32 1.96 11.71 -13.53
N GLY A 33 2.38 11.81 -12.27
CA GLY A 33 2.80 13.07 -11.66
C GLY A 33 4.12 13.65 -12.19
N GLU A 34 4.89 12.87 -12.98
CA GLU A 34 6.15 13.32 -13.55
C GLU A 34 5.92 14.26 -14.75
N GLU A 35 6.91 15.11 -15.03
CA GLU A 35 6.88 16.08 -16.13
C GLU A 35 6.99 15.37 -17.49
N TYR A 36 6.14 15.78 -18.45
CA TYR A 36 6.22 15.34 -19.84
C TYR A 36 7.36 16.05 -20.56
N ILE A 37 8.21 15.28 -21.21
CA ILE A 37 9.28 15.80 -22.07
C ILE A 37 8.78 15.77 -23.51
N PRO A 38 8.70 16.92 -24.24
CA PRO A 38 8.32 16.97 -25.64
C PRO A 38 9.15 16.00 -26.49
N ASP A 39 8.55 15.46 -27.55
CA ASP A 39 9.14 14.51 -28.49
C ASP A 39 9.53 13.15 -27.89
N SER A 40 9.11 12.84 -26.66
CA SER A 40 9.24 11.51 -26.07
C SER A 40 8.23 10.54 -26.69
N ASP A 41 8.65 9.30 -26.90
CA ASP A 41 7.73 8.19 -27.19
C ASP A 41 6.98 7.81 -25.90
N VAL A 42 5.67 8.08 -25.86
CA VAL A 42 4.82 7.85 -24.70
C VAL A 42 3.72 6.87 -25.02
N THR A 43 3.68 5.77 -24.29
CA THR A 43 2.55 4.83 -24.24
C THR A 43 2.01 4.72 -22.85
N PHE A 44 0.70 4.48 -22.70
CA PHE A 44 0.07 4.45 -21.38
C PHE A 44 -0.20 3.02 -20.88
N VAL A 45 -0.19 2.89 -19.57
CA VAL A 45 -0.44 1.65 -18.84
C VAL A 45 -1.70 1.82 -18.02
N THR A 46 -2.68 0.92 -18.23
CA THR A 46 -3.98 0.97 -17.58
C THR A 46 -4.07 0.00 -16.39
N THR A 47 -5.10 0.18 -15.59
CA THR A 47 -5.41 -0.67 -14.42
C THR A 47 -5.71 -2.12 -14.78
N SER A 48 -5.98 -2.45 -16.05
CA SER A 48 -6.16 -3.83 -16.54
C SER A 48 -4.85 -4.58 -16.79
N THR A 49 -3.71 -3.91 -16.74
CA THR A 49 -2.39 -4.57 -16.77
C THR A 49 -1.95 -5.01 -15.38
N SER A 50 -1.04 -5.98 -15.28
CA SER A 50 -0.55 -6.45 -13.97
C SER A 50 0.11 -5.33 -13.17
N ILE A 51 1.02 -4.57 -13.80
CA ILE A 51 1.73 -3.48 -13.14
C ILE A 51 0.79 -2.30 -12.78
N GLY A 52 -0.16 -1.99 -13.65
CA GLY A 52 -1.16 -0.95 -13.38
C GLY A 52 -2.11 -1.34 -12.25
N ASN A 53 -2.58 -2.58 -12.21
CA ASN A 53 -3.42 -3.07 -11.12
C ASN A 53 -2.66 -3.08 -9.77
N GLU A 54 -1.39 -3.50 -9.75
CA GLU A 54 -0.56 -3.44 -8.55
C GLU A 54 -0.32 -1.98 -8.09
N THR A 55 -0.14 -1.06 -9.02
CA THR A 55 -0.03 0.38 -8.73
C THR A 55 -1.32 0.91 -8.09
N TYR A 56 -2.47 0.58 -8.68
CA TYR A 56 -3.79 0.94 -8.15
C TYR A 56 -3.97 0.41 -6.73
N ARG A 57 -3.80 -0.89 -6.54
CA ARG A 57 -3.98 -1.57 -5.23
C ARG A 57 -3.09 -0.96 -4.15
N ARG A 58 -1.83 -0.67 -4.47
CA ARG A 58 -0.88 -0.02 -3.55
C ARG A 58 -1.31 1.40 -3.19
N SER A 59 -1.83 2.15 -4.16
CA SER A 59 -2.30 3.52 -3.94
C SER A 59 -3.58 3.57 -3.08
N VAL A 60 -4.48 2.60 -3.23
CA VAL A 60 -5.67 2.48 -2.35
C VAL A 60 -5.27 2.12 -0.92
N VAL A 61 -4.20 1.35 -0.71
CA VAL A 61 -3.66 1.12 0.64
C VAL A 61 -3.20 2.44 1.28
N LEU A 62 -2.45 3.27 0.54
CA LEU A 62 -2.06 4.60 1.05
C LEU A 62 -3.29 5.46 1.35
N LEU A 63 -4.30 5.46 0.48
CA LEU A 63 -5.56 6.19 0.70
C LEU A 63 -6.26 5.74 1.99
N MET A 64 -6.36 4.42 2.23
CA MET A 64 -6.95 3.86 3.45
C MET A 64 -6.16 4.28 4.69
N LEU A 65 -4.83 4.15 4.67
CA LEU A 65 -3.98 4.52 5.80
C LEU A 65 -4.08 6.02 6.12
N ALA A 66 -4.09 6.89 5.10
CA ALA A 66 -4.27 8.32 5.28
C ALA A 66 -5.67 8.69 5.78
N ALA A 67 -6.71 7.94 5.38
CA ALA A 67 -8.07 8.14 5.89
C ALA A 67 -8.18 7.73 7.37
N ILE A 68 -7.57 6.61 7.76
CA ILE A 68 -7.55 6.15 9.16
C ILE A 68 -6.77 7.13 10.05
N ASP A 69 -5.60 7.58 9.61
CA ASP A 69 -4.79 8.59 10.32
C ASP A 69 -5.59 9.89 10.58
N LYS A 70 -6.41 10.29 9.61
CA LYS A 70 -7.26 11.48 9.73
C LYS A 70 -8.40 11.34 10.72
N ILE A 71 -8.90 10.13 10.98
CA ILE A 71 -9.99 9.85 11.92
C ILE A 71 -9.52 9.94 13.36
N ASP A 72 -8.24 9.70 13.63
CA ASP A 72 -7.54 9.87 14.92
C ASP A 72 -8.30 9.26 16.14
N ARG A 73 -8.58 7.95 16.07
CA ARG A 73 -9.19 7.19 17.17
C ARG A 73 -8.15 6.52 18.10
N ASN A 74 -7.00 7.12 18.31
CA ASN A 74 -5.88 6.53 19.08
C ASN A 74 -5.46 5.15 18.56
N ILE A 75 -5.35 5.03 17.23
CA ILE A 75 -4.88 3.81 16.57
C ILE A 75 -3.36 3.89 16.49
N ASP A 76 -2.68 3.00 17.19
CA ASP A 76 -1.21 2.98 17.20
C ASP A 76 -0.65 2.72 15.81
N ARG A 77 -1.16 1.70 15.13
CA ARG A 77 -0.73 1.33 13.78
C ARG A 77 -1.73 0.39 13.10
N VAL A 78 -1.87 0.55 11.79
CA VAL A 78 -2.54 -0.41 10.90
C VAL A 78 -1.48 -1.31 10.26
N VAL A 79 -1.66 -2.61 10.38
CA VAL A 79 -0.77 -3.62 9.80
C VAL A 79 -1.46 -4.31 8.63
N VAL A 80 -0.89 -4.21 7.43
CA VAL A 80 -1.34 -5.01 6.29
C VAL A 80 -0.70 -6.38 6.37
N GLU A 81 -1.49 -7.40 6.74
CA GLU A 81 -1.00 -8.73 7.06
C GLU A 81 -0.78 -9.58 5.79
N TYR A 82 -1.85 -9.90 5.07
CA TYR A 82 -1.79 -10.79 3.90
C TYR A 82 -2.99 -10.60 2.97
N SER A 83 -2.89 -11.19 1.78
CA SER A 83 -4.00 -11.19 0.83
C SER A 83 -5.08 -12.19 1.23
N LEU A 84 -6.34 -11.74 1.24
CA LEU A 84 -7.51 -12.57 1.50
C LEU A 84 -8.62 -12.17 0.52
N SER A 85 -9.27 -13.15 -0.12
CA SER A 85 -10.42 -12.92 -1.03
C SER A 85 -10.16 -11.83 -2.09
N LYS A 86 -8.97 -11.80 -2.68
CA LYS A 86 -8.52 -10.77 -3.63
C LYS A 86 -8.36 -9.37 -3.03
N GLY A 87 -8.66 -9.20 -1.72
CA GLY A 87 -8.38 -8.02 -0.91
C GLY A 87 -7.11 -8.18 -0.08
N LEU A 88 -6.97 -7.30 0.90
CA LEU A 88 -5.90 -7.30 1.89
C LEU A 88 -6.52 -7.32 3.28
N TYR A 89 -6.14 -8.30 4.09
CA TYR A 89 -6.50 -8.34 5.50
C TYR A 89 -5.58 -7.43 6.29
N CYS A 90 -6.17 -6.56 7.11
CA CYS A 90 -5.44 -5.60 7.94
C CYS A 90 -5.88 -5.73 9.39
N THR A 91 -4.91 -5.62 10.29
CA THR A 91 -5.11 -5.61 11.75
C THR A 91 -4.67 -4.28 12.35
N PHE A 92 -4.99 -4.08 13.60
CA PHE A 92 -4.65 -2.87 14.35
C PHE A 92 -3.80 -3.27 15.54
N ASP A 93 -2.65 -2.61 15.72
CA ASP A 93 -1.84 -2.80 16.92
C ASP A 93 -2.52 -2.14 18.13
N GLY A 94 -2.23 -2.64 19.31
CA GLY A 94 -2.83 -2.17 20.56
C GLY A 94 -4.23 -2.75 20.84
N ASP A 95 -5.01 -2.01 21.63
CA ASP A 95 -6.33 -2.46 22.12
C ASP A 95 -7.50 -2.02 21.21
N PHE A 96 -7.22 -1.29 20.15
CA PHE A 96 -8.25 -0.85 19.20
C PHE A 96 -8.89 -2.04 18.49
N ARG A 97 -10.21 -2.04 18.42
CA ARG A 97 -10.99 -3.03 17.65
C ARG A 97 -11.97 -2.28 16.75
N PRO A 98 -11.90 -2.53 15.42
CA PRO A 98 -12.79 -1.88 14.47
C PRO A 98 -14.22 -2.36 14.67
N ASP A 99 -15.17 -1.45 14.52
CA ASP A 99 -16.59 -1.72 14.48
C ASP A 99 -17.22 -1.22 13.17
N LYS A 100 -18.51 -1.42 13.01
CA LYS A 100 -19.21 -1.00 11.80
C LYS A 100 -19.18 0.52 11.61
N GLU A 101 -19.32 1.29 12.68
CA GLU A 101 -19.31 2.75 12.62
C GLU A 101 -17.95 3.26 12.12
N PHE A 102 -16.87 2.70 12.65
CA PHE A 102 -15.51 2.99 12.17
C PHE A 102 -15.33 2.68 10.68
N ILE A 103 -15.83 1.53 10.20
CA ILE A 103 -15.74 1.18 8.77
C ILE A 103 -16.50 2.18 7.91
N ASP A 104 -17.70 2.53 8.30
CA ASP A 104 -18.54 3.49 7.56
C ASP A 104 -17.87 4.89 7.53
N GLU A 105 -17.22 5.30 8.63
CA GLU A 105 -16.45 6.53 8.70
C GLU A 105 -15.20 6.48 7.79
N VAL A 106 -14.41 5.40 7.83
CA VAL A 106 -13.24 5.21 6.95
C VAL A 106 -13.65 5.28 5.48
N LYS A 107 -14.70 4.56 5.09
CA LYS A 107 -15.23 4.61 3.71
C LYS A 107 -15.62 6.04 3.31
N SER A 108 -16.35 6.75 4.19
CA SER A 108 -16.78 8.13 3.93
C SER A 108 -15.58 9.06 3.72
N VAL A 109 -14.55 8.96 4.57
CA VAL A 109 -13.34 9.78 4.44
C VAL A 109 -12.58 9.43 3.15
N MET A 110 -12.41 8.15 2.83
CA MET A 110 -11.76 7.71 1.59
C MET A 110 -12.49 8.25 0.35
N HIS A 111 -13.82 8.11 0.28
CA HIS A 111 -14.61 8.66 -0.83
C HIS A 111 -14.50 10.18 -0.92
N SER A 112 -14.55 10.90 0.21
CA SER A 112 -14.33 12.36 0.23
C SER A 112 -12.94 12.75 -0.28
N MET A 113 -11.90 11.95 -0.01
CA MET A 113 -10.56 12.19 -0.54
C MET A 113 -10.48 11.91 -2.05
N VAL A 114 -11.20 10.89 -2.54
CA VAL A 114 -11.32 10.59 -3.98
C VAL A 114 -12.04 11.73 -4.71
N GLU A 115 -13.18 12.19 -4.20
CA GLU A 115 -13.94 13.32 -4.78
C GLU A 115 -13.14 14.62 -4.85
N LYS A 116 -12.25 14.84 -3.89
CA LYS A 116 -11.35 16.03 -3.86
C LYS A 116 -10.15 15.91 -4.77
N ASP A 117 -9.91 14.76 -5.35
CA ASP A 117 -8.78 14.47 -6.24
C ASP A 117 -7.43 14.98 -5.69
N LEU A 118 -7.10 14.54 -4.47
CA LEU A 118 -5.91 14.99 -3.77
C LEU A 118 -4.63 14.42 -4.41
N PRO A 119 -3.60 15.24 -4.64
CA PRO A 119 -2.35 14.77 -5.24
C PRO A 119 -1.59 13.83 -4.28
N ILE A 120 -1.06 12.74 -4.83
CA ILE A 120 -0.11 11.84 -4.16
C ILE A 120 1.29 12.30 -4.56
N LYS A 121 2.01 12.91 -3.63
CA LYS A 121 3.32 13.49 -3.88
C LYS A 121 4.42 12.50 -3.55
N LYS A 122 5.35 12.29 -4.48
CA LYS A 122 6.53 11.48 -4.31
C LYS A 122 7.71 12.36 -3.89
N GLU A 123 8.36 12.01 -2.82
CA GLU A 123 9.55 12.68 -2.30
C GLU A 123 10.72 11.69 -2.23
N LEU A 124 11.82 12.01 -2.92
CA LEU A 124 13.06 11.25 -2.81
C LEU A 124 13.82 11.72 -1.56
N MET A 125 13.82 10.90 -0.54
CA MET A 125 14.36 11.23 0.77
C MET A 125 15.62 10.40 1.07
N LYS A 126 16.62 10.98 1.77
CA LYS A 126 17.73 10.20 2.29
C LYS A 126 17.24 9.20 3.33
N ILE A 127 17.85 8.02 3.37
CA ILE A 127 17.47 6.98 4.34
C ILE A 127 17.56 7.48 5.78
N SER A 128 18.58 8.27 6.14
CA SER A 128 18.70 8.86 7.48
C SER A 128 17.50 9.69 7.87
N ASP A 129 17.03 10.52 6.94
CA ASP A 129 15.92 11.45 7.17
C ASP A 129 14.57 10.68 7.22
N ALA A 130 14.41 9.68 6.35
CA ALA A 130 13.27 8.78 6.38
C ALA A 130 13.20 7.97 7.67
N MET A 131 14.33 7.47 8.19
CA MET A 131 14.39 6.77 9.47
C MET A 131 13.96 7.67 10.64
N ASN A 132 14.39 8.94 10.65
CA ASN A 132 13.98 9.89 11.67
C ASN A 132 12.49 10.18 11.59
N LEU A 133 11.97 10.45 10.39
CA LEU A 133 10.54 10.67 10.14
C LEU A 133 9.67 9.51 10.66
N PHE A 134 10.02 8.27 10.29
CA PHE A 134 9.25 7.10 10.70
C PHE A 134 9.42 6.73 12.17
N LYS A 135 10.57 7.05 12.76
CA LYS A 135 10.78 6.91 14.20
C LYS A 135 9.90 7.87 15.00
N GLU A 136 9.82 9.13 14.59
CA GLU A 136 8.94 10.14 15.20
C GLU A 136 7.45 9.76 15.11
N LYS A 137 7.07 9.07 14.02
CA LYS A 137 5.71 8.55 13.82
C LYS A 137 5.45 7.18 14.48
N GLY A 138 6.40 6.61 15.22
CA GLY A 138 6.25 5.30 15.86
C GLY A 138 6.28 4.10 14.89
N MET A 139 6.61 4.30 13.60
CA MET A 139 6.66 3.25 12.58
C MET A 139 7.97 2.45 12.66
N THR A 140 8.10 1.64 13.72
CA THR A 140 9.32 0.88 14.03
C THR A 140 9.67 -0.18 12.99
N ASP A 141 8.68 -0.78 12.33
CA ASP A 141 8.83 -1.72 11.23
C ASP A 141 9.59 -1.11 10.04
N LYS A 142 9.29 0.15 9.69
CA LYS A 142 9.97 0.90 8.63
C LYS A 142 11.41 1.22 9.00
N THR A 143 11.65 1.65 10.24
CA THR A 143 13.00 1.93 10.71
C THR A 143 13.86 0.67 10.74
N SER A 144 13.33 -0.46 11.16
CA SER A 144 14.01 -1.76 11.13
C SER A 144 14.31 -2.23 9.70
N LEU A 145 13.35 -2.06 8.78
CA LEU A 145 13.54 -2.38 7.37
C LEU A 145 14.69 -1.58 6.74
N PHE A 146 14.79 -0.28 7.07
CA PHE A 146 15.79 0.61 6.45
C PHE A 146 17.22 0.35 6.93
N LYS A 147 17.45 -0.28 8.08
CA LYS A 147 18.79 -0.70 8.52
C LYS A 147 19.50 -1.56 7.47
N TYR A 148 18.75 -2.40 6.75
CA TYR A 148 19.30 -3.38 5.80
C TYR A 148 19.29 -2.91 4.36
N ARG A 149 18.83 -1.70 4.11
CA ARG A 149 18.73 -1.17 2.76
C ARG A 149 20.06 -0.65 2.27
N ARG A 150 20.50 -1.10 1.09
CA ARG A 150 21.77 -0.67 0.49
C ARG A 150 21.67 0.66 -0.28
N SER A 151 20.47 1.11 -0.61
CA SER A 151 20.23 2.39 -1.30
C SER A 151 20.43 3.54 -0.33
N SER A 152 20.99 4.65 -0.76
CA SER A 152 21.12 5.88 0.03
C SER A 152 19.84 6.69 0.10
N PHE A 153 18.87 6.40 -0.77
CA PHE A 153 17.60 7.13 -0.90
C PHE A 153 16.41 6.17 -0.98
N VAL A 154 15.26 6.65 -0.52
CA VAL A 154 13.96 5.98 -0.61
C VAL A 154 12.89 6.94 -1.10
N ASN A 155 11.85 6.40 -1.77
CA ASN A 155 10.67 7.17 -2.14
C ASN A 155 9.69 7.16 -0.97
N VAL A 156 9.36 8.33 -0.44
CA VAL A 156 8.30 8.55 0.53
C VAL A 156 7.14 9.21 -0.20
N TYR A 157 5.93 8.73 0.03
CA TYR A 157 4.72 9.30 -0.57
C TYR A 157 3.94 10.07 0.48
N ASP A 158 3.53 11.28 0.12
CA ASP A 158 2.73 12.18 0.94
C ASP A 158 1.33 12.30 0.33
N LEU A 159 0.33 11.94 1.13
CA LEU A 159 -1.08 12.18 0.81
C LEU A 159 -1.70 13.06 1.90
N ASN A 160 -1.85 14.33 1.61
CA ASN A 160 -2.47 15.31 2.51
C ASN A 160 -1.85 15.37 3.91
N GLY A 161 -0.51 15.23 4.01
CA GLY A 161 0.26 15.24 5.26
C GLY A 161 0.54 13.86 5.86
N TYR A 162 -0.19 12.82 5.46
CA TYR A 162 0.16 11.45 5.80
C TYR A 162 1.32 10.99 4.93
N LYS A 163 2.44 10.66 5.54
CA LYS A 163 3.64 10.20 4.83
C LYS A 163 3.93 8.75 5.13
N ASP A 164 4.12 7.95 4.06
CA ASP A 164 4.51 6.54 4.19
C ASP A 164 5.47 6.11 3.06
N TYR A 165 6.12 4.97 3.28
CA TYR A 165 7.04 4.34 2.33
C TYR A 165 6.34 3.22 1.57
N PHE A 166 6.40 3.29 0.25
CA PHE A 166 5.96 2.21 -0.63
C PHE A 166 7.03 1.83 -1.65
N TYR A 167 7.15 0.52 -1.90
CA TYR A 167 8.04 0.01 -2.93
C TYR A 167 7.25 -0.21 -4.22
N GLY A 168 7.57 0.59 -5.25
CA GLY A 168 6.94 0.55 -6.57
C GLY A 168 6.25 1.87 -6.91
N TYR A 169 5.51 1.84 -8.04
CA TYR A 169 4.81 3.02 -8.55
C TYR A 169 3.50 3.26 -7.82
N MET A 170 3.09 4.53 -7.76
CA MET A 170 1.83 4.99 -7.18
C MET A 170 1.01 5.78 -8.20
N ALA A 171 -0.30 5.87 -7.98
CA ALA A 171 -1.17 6.79 -8.73
C ALA A 171 -0.76 8.23 -8.46
N SER A 172 -1.05 9.14 -9.39
CA SER A 172 -0.72 10.56 -9.23
C SER A 172 -1.66 11.30 -8.30
N SER A 173 -2.90 10.84 -8.18
CA SER A 173 -3.92 11.47 -7.32
C SER A 173 -4.98 10.47 -6.86
N THR A 174 -5.77 10.87 -5.86
CA THR A 174 -6.83 10.04 -5.29
C THR A 174 -8.06 9.92 -6.17
N GLY A 175 -8.30 10.85 -7.10
CA GLY A 175 -9.42 10.81 -8.04
C GLY A 175 -9.47 9.55 -8.89
N MET A 176 -8.32 8.92 -9.13
CA MET A 176 -8.17 7.66 -9.85
C MET A 176 -8.55 6.42 -9.03
N LEU A 177 -8.82 6.54 -7.71
CA LEU A 177 -8.88 5.43 -6.77
C LEU A 177 -10.31 5.13 -6.27
N GLY A 178 -11.33 5.30 -7.12
CA GLY A 178 -12.75 5.21 -6.72
C GLY A 178 -13.30 3.79 -6.49
N VAL A 179 -12.57 2.73 -6.86
CA VAL A 179 -13.08 1.34 -6.85
C VAL A 179 -12.44 0.54 -5.71
N PHE A 180 -13.08 0.49 -4.57
CA PHE A 180 -12.68 -0.30 -3.40
C PHE A 180 -13.88 -0.55 -2.50
N ASP A 181 -13.75 -1.49 -1.56
CA ASP A 181 -14.67 -1.63 -0.43
C ASP A 181 -13.91 -2.12 0.81
N ILE A 182 -14.50 -1.95 1.99
CA ILE A 182 -13.92 -2.38 3.27
C ILE A 182 -14.98 -3.14 4.06
N PHE A 183 -14.57 -4.28 4.61
CA PHE A 183 -15.44 -5.14 5.41
C PHE A 183 -14.80 -5.46 6.76
N LEU A 184 -15.63 -5.56 7.79
CA LEU A 184 -15.21 -6.17 9.04
C LEU A 184 -14.99 -7.66 8.81
N TYR A 185 -13.87 -8.17 9.30
CA TYR A 185 -13.60 -9.60 9.28
C TYR A 185 -12.71 -9.99 10.45
N ASP A 186 -13.19 -10.96 11.25
CA ASP A 186 -12.51 -11.39 12.48
C ASP A 186 -12.19 -10.18 13.41
N GLU A 187 -10.94 -10.00 13.83
CA GLU A 187 -10.50 -8.87 14.68
C GLU A 187 -9.99 -7.65 13.89
N GLY A 188 -10.10 -7.67 12.58
CA GLY A 188 -9.58 -6.65 11.68
C GLY A 188 -10.55 -6.27 10.56
N ILE A 189 -9.97 -5.82 9.46
CA ILE A 189 -10.70 -5.41 8.27
C ILE A 189 -10.14 -6.06 7.02
N VAL A 190 -10.96 -6.21 5.99
CA VAL A 190 -10.51 -6.57 4.64
C VAL A 190 -10.73 -5.38 3.72
N LEU A 191 -9.66 -4.83 3.18
CA LEU A 191 -9.70 -3.89 2.07
C LEU A 191 -9.85 -4.68 0.77
N GLN A 192 -11.06 -4.68 0.21
CA GLN A 192 -11.37 -5.38 -1.04
C GLN A 192 -11.01 -4.49 -2.23
N LEU A 193 -10.32 -5.07 -3.20
CA LEU A 193 -9.68 -4.32 -4.28
C LEU A 193 -10.01 -4.95 -5.63
N PRO A 194 -10.12 -4.14 -6.70
CA PRO A 194 -10.36 -4.65 -8.05
C PRO A 194 -9.22 -5.54 -8.53
N VAL A 195 -9.56 -6.43 -9.45
CA VAL A 195 -8.60 -7.29 -10.14
C VAL A 195 -8.36 -6.81 -11.56
N LYS A 196 -7.20 -7.12 -12.14
CA LYS A 196 -6.82 -6.65 -13.49
C LYS A 196 -7.83 -6.99 -14.59
N ASN A 197 -8.55 -8.11 -14.45
CA ASN A 197 -9.54 -8.55 -15.44
C ASN A 197 -10.92 -7.86 -15.28
N ALA A 198 -11.14 -7.19 -14.13
CA ALA A 198 -12.32 -6.39 -13.82
C ALA A 198 -11.90 -5.17 -12.98
N PRO A 199 -11.18 -4.19 -13.58
CA PRO A 199 -10.59 -3.08 -12.83
C PRO A 199 -11.62 -2.03 -12.35
N LEU A 200 -12.84 -2.07 -12.87
CA LEU A 200 -13.93 -1.15 -12.53
C LEU A 200 -14.92 -1.74 -11.52
N GLU A 201 -14.68 -2.95 -11.03
CA GLU A 201 -15.59 -3.65 -10.13
C GLU A 201 -14.87 -4.14 -8.88
N VAL A 202 -15.54 -4.02 -7.74
CA VAL A 202 -15.09 -4.65 -6.50
C VAL A 202 -15.58 -6.11 -6.52
N PRO A 203 -14.69 -7.11 -6.50
CA PRO A 203 -15.09 -8.50 -6.49
C PRO A 203 -15.83 -8.85 -5.18
N GLU A 204 -16.75 -9.81 -5.25
CA GLU A 204 -17.46 -10.30 -4.07
C GLU A 204 -16.49 -10.85 -3.02
N PHE A 205 -16.73 -10.51 -1.76
CA PHE A 205 -15.94 -10.99 -0.65
C PHE A 205 -16.25 -12.47 -0.36
N ASN A 206 -15.26 -13.31 -0.49
CA ASN A 206 -15.34 -14.73 -0.15
C ASN A 206 -14.36 -15.04 1.00
N PRO A 207 -14.84 -15.19 2.23
CA PRO A 207 -14.00 -15.49 3.38
C PRO A 207 -13.44 -16.91 3.28
N GLN A 208 -12.27 -17.06 2.74
CA GLN A 208 -11.55 -18.34 2.63
C GLN A 208 -11.12 -18.82 4.03
N THR A 209 -12.07 -19.25 4.86
CA THR A 209 -11.87 -19.50 6.30
C THR A 209 -10.71 -20.46 6.61
N LYS A 210 -10.51 -21.50 5.81
CA LYS A 210 -9.38 -22.43 6.01
C LYS A 210 -8.04 -21.76 5.78
N LEU A 211 -7.92 -20.99 4.68
CA LEU A 211 -6.71 -20.25 4.36
C LEU A 211 -6.46 -19.17 5.42
N PHE A 212 -7.50 -18.44 5.81
CA PHE A 212 -7.42 -17.42 6.85
C PHE A 212 -6.87 -17.97 8.16
N ASN A 213 -7.39 -19.10 8.65
CA ASN A 213 -6.94 -19.72 9.89
C ASN A 213 -5.46 -20.12 9.83
N VAL A 214 -5.02 -20.70 8.71
CA VAL A 214 -3.61 -21.08 8.51
C VAL A 214 -2.70 -19.84 8.51
N LEU A 215 -3.11 -18.76 7.83
CA LEU A 215 -2.33 -17.52 7.79
C LEU A 215 -2.31 -16.83 9.16
N LYS A 216 -3.44 -16.80 9.89
CA LYS A 216 -3.52 -16.27 11.26
C LYS A 216 -2.60 -17.04 12.22
N GLU A 217 -2.58 -18.36 12.12
CA GLU A 217 -1.67 -19.21 12.90
C GLU A 217 -0.20 -18.92 12.55
N SER A 218 0.13 -18.83 11.26
CA SER A 218 1.48 -18.48 10.80
C SER A 218 1.95 -17.13 11.32
N THR A 219 1.08 -16.10 11.29
CA THR A 219 1.38 -14.78 11.85
C THR A 219 1.60 -14.84 13.36
N SER A 220 0.80 -15.63 14.08
CA SER A 220 0.96 -15.83 15.53
C SER A 220 2.30 -16.50 15.86
N TRP A 221 2.71 -17.49 15.07
CA TRP A 221 4.02 -18.10 15.19
C TRP A 221 5.16 -17.11 14.95
N ALA A 222 5.06 -16.30 13.89
CA ALA A 222 6.05 -15.27 13.60
C ALA A 222 6.19 -14.26 14.75
N LYS A 223 5.08 -13.84 15.36
CA LYS A 223 5.06 -12.96 16.53
C LYS A 223 5.74 -13.61 17.75
N MET A 224 5.46 -14.88 18.05
CA MET A 224 6.10 -15.61 19.14
C MET A 224 7.62 -15.76 18.96
N LEU A 225 8.07 -15.86 17.72
CA LEU A 225 9.50 -15.96 17.38
C LEU A 225 10.19 -14.59 17.27
N GLY A 226 9.47 -13.48 17.44
CA GLY A 226 10.02 -12.12 17.23
C GLY A 226 10.42 -11.84 15.78
N MET A 227 9.72 -12.43 14.81
CA MET A 227 9.96 -12.31 13.37
C MET A 227 8.70 -11.86 12.62
N SER A 228 7.92 -10.97 13.21
CA SER A 228 6.64 -10.51 12.66
C SER A 228 6.81 -9.51 11.52
N THR A 229 7.99 -8.92 11.37
CA THR A 229 8.31 -7.96 10.30
C THR A 229 9.55 -8.39 9.52
N VAL A 230 9.68 -7.90 8.28
CA VAL A 230 10.88 -8.16 7.45
C VAL A 230 12.15 -7.60 8.13
N GLY A 231 12.05 -6.49 8.87
CA GLY A 231 13.15 -5.94 9.63
C GLY A 231 13.62 -6.88 10.73
N GLU A 232 12.70 -7.42 11.54
CA GLU A 232 12.98 -8.40 12.58
C GLU A 232 13.56 -9.69 12.00
N LEU A 233 13.00 -10.20 10.90
CA LEU A 233 13.56 -11.37 10.20
C LEU A 233 15.01 -11.12 9.78
N ASN A 234 15.33 -9.95 9.25
CA ASN A 234 16.70 -9.58 8.88
C ASN A 234 17.62 -9.47 10.10
N ASP A 235 17.14 -8.97 11.23
CA ASP A 235 17.89 -8.97 12.50
C ASP A 235 18.23 -10.43 12.90
N HIS A 236 17.29 -11.35 12.86
CA HIS A 236 17.52 -12.78 13.14
C HIS A 236 18.53 -13.43 12.19
N ILE A 237 18.42 -13.18 10.89
CA ILE A 237 19.37 -13.69 9.90
C ILE A 237 20.77 -13.16 10.17
N THR A 238 20.90 -11.85 10.44
CA THR A 238 22.20 -11.19 10.67
C THR A 238 22.86 -11.68 11.96
N LEU A 239 22.08 -11.97 12.99
CA LEU A 239 22.56 -12.49 14.26
C LEU A 239 22.74 -14.02 14.22
N SER A 240 22.52 -14.68 13.08
CA SER A 240 22.56 -16.15 12.92
C SER A 240 21.63 -16.91 13.86
N LEU A 241 20.55 -16.29 14.30
CA LEU A 241 19.58 -16.88 15.23
C LEU A 241 18.57 -17.80 14.53
N ILE A 242 18.58 -17.88 13.20
CA ILE A 242 17.62 -18.66 12.42
C ILE A 242 17.67 -20.16 12.75
N HIS A 243 18.82 -20.68 13.18
CA HIS A 243 18.98 -22.08 13.57
C HIS A 243 18.34 -22.42 14.92
N ILE A 244 18.01 -21.43 15.74
CA ILE A 244 17.35 -21.63 17.05
C ILE A 244 15.85 -21.89 16.88
N SER A 245 15.27 -21.42 15.79
CA SER A 245 13.85 -21.55 15.48
C SER A 245 13.49 -22.80 14.67
N GLU A 246 14.46 -23.56 14.17
CA GLU A 246 14.18 -24.87 13.57
C GLU A 246 13.89 -25.88 14.70
N PRO A 247 12.68 -26.51 14.71
CA PRO A 247 12.47 -27.67 15.58
C PRO A 247 13.45 -28.74 15.14
N THR A 248 14.31 -29.16 16.05
CA THR A 248 15.21 -30.30 15.86
C THR A 248 14.39 -31.50 15.37
N ARG A 249 14.38 -31.75 14.06
CA ARG A 249 14.00 -33.05 13.51
C ARG A 249 15.12 -34.02 13.85
N HIS A 250 15.12 -34.49 15.08
CA HIS A 250 15.82 -35.73 15.41
C HIS A 250 14.77 -36.84 15.37
N ALA A 251 15.05 -37.75 14.46
CA ALA A 251 14.34 -38.96 14.12
C ALA A 251 13.93 -39.82 15.33
#